data_0b5e35102464b737d34daf764cdc5d4d
#
_entry.id   0b5e35102464b737d34daf764cdc5d4d
#
_cell.length_a   1.000
_cell.length_b   1.000
_cell.length_c   1.000
_cell.angle_alpha   90.00
_cell.angle_beta   90.00
_cell.angle_gamma   90.00
#
_symmetry.space_group_name_H-M   'P 1'
#
loop_
_entity.id
_entity.type
_entity.pdbx_description
1 polymer ?
#
loop_
_entity_poly.entity_id
_entity_poly.type
_entity_poly.pdbx_seq_one_letter_code
_entity_poly.pdbx_strand_id
1 'polypeptide(L)'
;MSRIVVFDTETTSLEKPFVYNIGYVIYDTEENRKLIEHDFVVEQIWHNRELFTTAYYADKREGYVADMRARKVKMEKLGYITQFMAREFKDLEVEAAFAYNSPFDDKV
;
A
#
# COMPACT_ATOMS: atom_id res chain seq x y z
N MET A 1 -1.31 -23.40 11.15
CA MET A 1 -0.97 -22.77 9.87
C MET A 1 -1.01 -21.26 10.05
N SER A 2 0.04 -20.59 9.63
CA SER A 2 0.14 -19.16 9.89
C SER A 2 0.41 -18.38 8.64
N ARG A 3 -0.59 -17.62 8.23
CA ARG A 3 -0.44 -16.66 7.15
C ARG A 3 -0.55 -15.27 7.72
N ILE A 4 0.41 -14.43 7.39
CA ILE A 4 0.47 -13.06 7.87
C ILE A 4 0.53 -12.11 6.68
N VAL A 5 0.02 -10.90 6.88
CA VAL A 5 0.19 -9.83 5.92
C VAL A 5 1.09 -8.77 6.51
N VAL A 6 2.04 -8.29 5.71
CA VAL A 6 2.87 -7.14 6.03
C VAL A 6 2.49 -6.05 5.04
N PHE A 7 2.08 -4.90 5.53
CA PHE A 7 1.63 -3.81 4.68
C PHE A 7 2.40 -2.53 4.97
N ASP A 8 2.47 -1.68 3.96
CA ASP A 8 3.13 -0.40 4.02
C ASP A 8 2.23 0.64 3.35
N THR A 9 2.13 1.82 3.93
CA THR A 9 1.35 2.91 3.37
C THR A 9 2.20 4.17 3.27
N GLU A 10 1.92 4.96 2.24
CA GLU A 10 2.52 6.28 2.07
C GLU A 10 1.45 7.34 2.17
N THR A 11 1.75 8.45 2.84
CA THR A 11 0.80 9.52 3.07
C THR A 11 1.28 10.84 2.49
N THR A 12 0.32 11.75 2.24
CA THR A 12 0.61 13.01 1.57
C THR A 12 1.39 14.00 2.42
N SER A 13 1.05 14.13 3.71
CA SER A 13 1.77 15.04 4.60
C SER A 13 1.55 14.63 6.04
N LEU A 14 2.33 15.24 6.94
CA LEU A 14 2.18 15.03 8.38
C LEU A 14 0.95 15.74 8.96
N GLU A 15 0.63 16.92 8.41
CA GLU A 15 -0.48 17.72 8.93
C GLU A 15 -1.84 17.16 8.51
N LYS A 16 -1.96 16.72 7.25
CA LYS A 16 -3.19 16.16 6.70
C LYS A 16 -2.85 14.88 5.97
N PRO A 17 -2.65 13.79 6.70
CA PRO A 17 -2.20 12.55 6.06
C PRO A 17 -3.35 11.85 5.33
N PHE A 18 -3.25 11.83 4.01
CA PHE A 18 -4.11 11.01 3.18
C PHE A 18 -3.25 9.89 2.59
N VAL A 19 -3.73 8.66 2.70
CA VAL A 19 -3.02 7.51 2.14
C VAL A 19 -3.14 7.56 0.61
N TYR A 20 -2.01 7.59 -0.08
CA TYR A 20 -2.00 7.58 -1.54
C TYR A 20 -1.38 6.31 -2.13
N ASN A 21 -0.72 5.52 -1.31
CA ASN A 21 -0.11 4.27 -1.77
C ASN A 21 -0.28 3.22 -0.68
N ILE A 22 -0.71 2.02 -1.07
CA ILE A 22 -0.85 0.87 -0.19
C ILE A 22 -0.18 -0.32 -0.84
N GLY A 23 0.86 -0.84 -0.20
CA GLY A 23 1.52 -2.06 -0.64
C GLY A 23 1.39 -3.13 0.44
N TYR A 24 1.26 -4.38 0.05
CA TYR A 24 1.26 -5.46 1.01
C TYR A 24 1.75 -6.77 0.42
N VAL A 25 2.24 -7.62 1.31
CA VAL A 25 2.73 -8.95 0.99
C VAL A 25 2.09 -9.93 1.97
N ILE A 26 1.63 -11.05 1.47
CA ILE A 26 1.13 -12.13 2.33
C ILE A 26 2.15 -13.27 2.31
N TYR A 27 2.57 -13.66 3.51
CA TYR A 27 3.53 -14.75 3.72
C TYR A 27 2.87 -15.94 4.38
N ASP A 28 3.32 -17.12 3.98
CA ASP A 28 3.06 -18.35 4.72
C ASP A 28 4.29 -18.62 5.59
N THR A 29 4.11 -18.50 6.92
CA THR A 29 5.23 -18.64 7.85
C THR A 29 5.68 -20.08 8.04
N GLU A 30 4.80 -21.05 7.78
CA GLU A 30 5.17 -22.47 7.85
C GLU A 30 6.03 -22.86 6.65
N GLU A 31 5.63 -22.43 5.46
CA GLU A 31 6.40 -22.71 4.26
C GLU A 31 7.54 -21.72 4.04
N ASN A 32 7.56 -20.64 4.82
CA ASN A 32 8.55 -19.58 4.74
C ASN A 32 8.65 -19.01 3.32
N ARG A 33 7.51 -18.67 2.74
CA ARG A 33 7.49 -18.10 1.40
C ARG A 33 6.41 -17.04 1.23
N LYS A 34 6.65 -16.16 0.29
CA LYS A 34 5.70 -15.14 -0.13
C LYS A 34 4.64 -15.79 -1.02
N LEU A 35 3.37 -15.58 -0.69
CA LEU A 35 2.26 -16.08 -1.48
C LEU A 35 1.84 -15.08 -2.55
N ILE A 36 1.65 -13.83 -2.15
CA ILE A 36 1.26 -12.77 -3.07
C ILE A 36 1.86 -11.45 -2.65
N GLU A 37 1.88 -10.53 -3.61
CA GLU A 37 2.32 -9.16 -3.38
C GLU A 37 1.50 -8.23 -4.26
N HIS A 38 0.99 -7.15 -3.67
CA HIS A 38 0.25 -6.13 -4.41
C HIS A 38 0.70 -4.75 -4.00
N ASP A 39 0.57 -3.81 -4.93
CA ASP A 39 0.88 -2.41 -4.68
C ASP A 39 -0.15 -1.55 -5.41
N PHE A 40 -0.84 -0.68 -4.66
CA PHE A 40 -1.91 0.17 -5.18
C PHE A 40 -1.61 1.64 -4.94
N VAL A 41 -1.99 2.45 -5.90
CA VAL A 41 -2.06 3.91 -5.76
C VAL A 41 -3.54 4.28 -5.66
N VAL A 42 -3.88 5.13 -4.70
CA VAL A 42 -5.26 5.56 -4.47
C VAL A 42 -5.62 6.64 -5.48
N GLU A 43 -6.56 6.33 -6.37
CA GLU A 43 -6.93 7.19 -7.49
C GLU A 43 -7.35 8.59 -7.06
N GLN A 44 -8.21 8.69 -6.05
CA GLN A 44 -8.73 9.97 -5.59
C GLN A 44 -7.62 10.93 -5.15
N ILE A 45 -6.61 10.40 -4.50
CA ILE A 45 -5.49 11.20 -4.00
C ILE A 45 -4.50 11.49 -5.13
N TRP A 46 -4.25 10.51 -5.98
CA TRP A 46 -3.33 10.66 -7.10
C TRP A 46 -3.75 11.80 -8.04
N HIS A 47 -5.05 11.93 -8.31
CA HIS A 47 -5.56 12.97 -9.21
C HIS A 47 -5.76 14.31 -8.52
N ASN A 48 -5.61 14.39 -7.22
CA ASN A 48 -5.71 15.65 -6.49
C ASN A 48 -4.35 16.35 -6.49
N ARG A 49 -4.16 17.25 -7.45
CA ARG A 49 -2.88 17.95 -7.61
C ARG A 49 -2.46 18.70 -6.36
N GLU A 50 -3.41 19.37 -5.71
CA GLU A 50 -3.10 20.15 -4.52
C GLU A 50 -2.56 19.28 -3.41
N LEU A 51 -3.24 18.16 -3.12
CA LEU A 51 -2.77 17.23 -2.11
C LEU A 51 -1.44 16.61 -2.48
N PHE A 52 -1.28 16.24 -3.74
CA PHE A 52 -0.07 15.54 -4.18
C PHE A 52 1.14 16.46 -4.26
N THR A 53 0.95 17.74 -4.63
CA THR A 53 2.07 18.69 -4.69
C THR A 53 2.58 19.07 -3.32
N THR A 54 1.75 18.99 -2.29
CA THR A 54 2.18 19.20 -0.91
C THR A 54 2.75 17.93 -0.28
N ALA A 55 2.69 16.82 -0.98
CA ALA A 55 3.17 15.54 -0.48
C ALA A 55 4.69 15.54 -0.38
N TYR A 56 5.17 14.92 0.68
CA TYR A 56 6.60 14.68 0.87
C TYR A 56 7.21 13.92 -0.30
N TYR A 57 6.41 13.10 -0.99
CA TYR A 57 6.87 12.22 -2.06
C TYR A 57 6.52 12.73 -3.46
N ALA A 58 6.27 14.03 -3.60
CA ALA A 58 5.92 14.59 -4.90
C ALA A 58 7.00 14.30 -5.96
N ASP A 59 8.26 14.31 -5.57
CA ASP A 59 9.39 14.01 -6.44
C ASP A 59 9.46 12.52 -6.84
N LYS A 60 8.76 11.65 -6.13
CA LYS A 60 8.70 10.23 -6.47
C LYS A 60 7.64 9.91 -7.51
N ARG A 61 6.87 10.91 -7.94
CA ARG A 61 5.75 10.70 -8.84
C ARG A 61 6.14 10.00 -10.14
N GLU A 62 7.28 10.36 -10.72
CA GLU A 62 7.76 9.75 -11.95
C GLU A 62 8.03 8.26 -11.79
N GLY A 63 8.56 7.86 -10.64
CA GLY A 63 8.76 6.45 -10.32
C GLY A 63 7.45 5.68 -10.30
N TYR A 64 6.41 6.25 -9.70
CA TYR A 64 5.10 5.61 -9.69
C TYR A 64 4.50 5.50 -11.09
N VAL A 65 4.66 6.54 -11.91
CA VAL A 65 4.18 6.50 -13.30
C VAL A 65 4.88 5.37 -14.07
N ALA A 66 6.19 5.24 -13.93
CA ALA A 66 6.94 4.18 -14.57
C ALA A 66 6.47 2.80 -14.10
N ASP A 67 6.25 2.63 -12.79
CA ASP A 67 5.81 1.36 -12.22
C ASP A 67 4.39 1.01 -12.66
N MET A 68 3.51 2.00 -12.80
CA MET A 68 2.17 1.77 -13.34
C MET A 68 2.21 1.31 -14.79
N ARG A 69 3.08 1.90 -15.61
CA ARG A 69 3.27 1.47 -16.99
C ARG A 69 3.81 0.05 -17.07
N ALA A 70 4.66 -0.32 -16.13
CA ALA A 70 5.21 -1.66 -16.04
C ALA A 70 4.23 -2.65 -15.35
N ARG A 71 3.07 -2.17 -14.92
CA ARG A 71 2.03 -2.96 -14.22
C ARG A 71 2.49 -3.51 -12.87
N LYS A 72 3.48 -2.89 -12.25
CA LYS A 72 3.93 -3.23 -10.91
C LYS A 72 3.06 -2.59 -9.84
N VAL A 73 2.47 -1.45 -10.17
CA VAL A 73 1.58 -0.70 -9.29
C VAL A 73 0.28 -0.45 -10.04
N LYS A 74 -0.85 -0.63 -9.37
CA LYS A 74 -2.17 -0.42 -9.95
C LYS A 74 -2.86 0.77 -9.30
N MET A 75 -3.48 1.62 -10.13
CA MET A 75 -4.28 2.73 -9.63
C MET A 75 -5.73 2.28 -9.49
N GLU A 76 -6.26 2.39 -8.28
CA GLU A 76 -7.64 1.98 -7.98
C GLU A 76 -8.25 2.92 -6.96
N LYS A 77 -9.56 2.95 -6.90
CA LYS A 77 -10.29 3.70 -5.87
C LYS A 77 -10.12 3.04 -4.52
N LEU A 78 -10.07 3.85 -3.48
CA LEU A 78 -9.83 3.35 -2.12
C LEU A 78 -10.85 2.27 -1.71
N GLY A 79 -12.12 2.46 -2.03
CA GLY A 79 -13.15 1.48 -1.72
C GLY A 79 -12.90 0.13 -2.39
N TYR A 80 -12.43 0.15 -3.63
CA TYR A 80 -12.07 -1.08 -4.34
C TYR A 80 -10.88 -1.76 -3.66
N ILE A 81 -9.85 -0.98 -3.32
CA ILE A 81 -8.64 -1.52 -2.69
C ILE A 81 -8.98 -2.20 -1.37
N THR A 82 -9.77 -1.55 -0.52
CA THR A 82 -10.12 -2.11 0.78
C THR A 82 -10.97 -3.37 0.66
N GLN A 83 -11.90 -3.42 -0.29
CA GLN A 83 -12.70 -4.60 -0.53
C GLN A 83 -11.87 -5.75 -1.09
N PHE A 84 -10.96 -5.44 -2.00
CA PHE A 84 -10.04 -6.42 -2.57
C PHE A 84 -9.17 -7.04 -1.48
N MET A 85 -8.59 -6.20 -0.63
CA MET A 85 -7.75 -6.65 0.48
C MET A 85 -8.55 -7.54 1.45
N ALA A 86 -9.74 -7.10 1.83
CA ALA A 86 -10.58 -7.85 2.77
C ALA A 86 -10.91 -9.24 2.22
N ARG A 87 -11.26 -9.33 0.95
CA ARG A 87 -11.57 -10.61 0.31
C ARG A 87 -10.34 -11.51 0.27
N GLU A 88 -9.20 -10.95 -0.10
CA GLU A 88 -7.96 -11.71 -0.24
C GLU A 88 -7.48 -12.21 1.11
N PHE A 89 -7.56 -11.38 2.16
CA PHE A 89 -7.17 -11.79 3.50
C PHE A 89 -8.08 -12.91 4.02
N LYS A 90 -9.35 -12.86 3.68
CA LYS A 90 -10.28 -13.93 4.04
C LYS A 90 -9.98 -15.21 3.28
N ASP A 91 -9.81 -15.11 1.96
CA ASP A 91 -9.58 -16.28 1.11
C ASP A 91 -8.29 -17.00 1.46
N LEU A 92 -7.27 -16.26 1.84
CA LEU A 92 -5.97 -16.82 2.21
C LEU A 92 -5.83 -17.07 3.71
N GLU A 93 -6.91 -16.87 4.46
CA GLU A 93 -6.94 -17.15 5.91
C GLU A 93 -5.81 -16.44 6.67
N VAL A 94 -5.65 -15.13 6.40
CA VAL A 94 -4.65 -14.34 7.09
C VAL A 94 -5.00 -14.22 8.56
N GLU A 95 -4.07 -14.59 9.44
CA GLU A 95 -4.27 -14.61 10.88
C GLU A 95 -3.82 -13.32 11.58
N ALA A 96 -2.84 -12.64 11.03
CA ALA A 96 -2.29 -11.45 11.66
C ALA A 96 -1.83 -10.46 10.61
N ALA A 97 -1.88 -9.18 10.96
CA ALA A 97 -1.45 -8.09 10.10
C ALA A 97 -0.42 -7.23 10.81
N PHE A 98 0.65 -6.91 10.10
CA PHE A 98 1.74 -6.09 10.62
C PHE A 98 2.01 -4.94 9.69
N ALA A 99 2.12 -3.73 10.24
CA ALA A 99 2.54 -2.57 9.48
C ALA A 99 4.07 -2.55 9.41
N TYR A 100 4.60 -2.23 8.25
CA TYR A 100 6.03 -2.00 8.12
C TYR A 100 6.36 -0.66 8.77
N ASN A 101 7.24 -0.69 9.76
CA ASN A 101 7.65 0.52 10.46
C ASN A 101 8.86 1.13 9.76
N SER A 102 8.62 2.22 9.03
CA SER A 102 9.73 3.01 8.51
C SER A 102 10.29 3.88 9.64
N PRO A 103 11.51 4.42 9.50
CA PRO A 103 12.05 5.38 10.48
C PRO A 103 11.15 6.59 10.69
N PHE A 104 10.39 6.95 9.69
CA PHE A 104 9.41 8.02 9.75
C PHE A 104 8.27 7.68 10.71
N ASP A 105 7.74 6.47 10.63
CA ASP A 105 6.64 6.02 11.49
C ASP A 105 7.11 5.85 12.93
N ASP A 106 8.33 5.45 13.15
CA ASP A 106 8.89 5.26 14.47
C ASP A 106 8.97 6.55 15.29
N LYS A 107 8.88 7.69 14.64
CA LYS A 107 8.95 8.98 15.30
C LYS A 107 7.59 9.56 15.67
N VAL A 108 6.55 8.88 15.32
CA VAL A 108 5.17 9.37 15.54
C VAL A 108 4.56 8.87 16.84
#